data_a3b9eb296ee064343e51dd4ddbad7f41
#
_entry.id   a3b9eb296ee064343e51dd4ddbad7f41
#
_cell.length_a   1.000
_cell.length_b   1.000
_cell.length_c   1.000
_cell.angle_alpha   90.00
_cell.angle_beta   90.00
_cell.angle_gamma   90.00
#
_symmetry.space_group_name_H-M   'P 1'
#
loop_
_entity.id
_entity.type
_entity.pdbx_description
1 polymer ?
#
loop_
_entity_poly.entity_id
_entity_poly.type
_entity_poly.pdbx_seq_one_letter_code
_entity_poly.pdbx_strand_id
1 'polypeptide(L)'
;MAKKMIVSVIGAGGKMGTRVTNNLAKHQDTVELNFCETSEAGIAAIKERGFDTVPAETAVPASDIIILAVPDKIIQVVSVGIVEMMTPGSTLVILDPAAAVAKELALRDDCTFVVTHPCHPPIFNDETDMA
;
A
#
# COMPACT_ATOMS: atom_id res chain seq x y z
N MET A 1 -5.41 -25.54 -7.69
CA MET A 1 -6.05 -24.41 -7.04
C MET A 1 -5.27 -23.14 -7.33
N ALA A 2 -5.99 -22.07 -7.60
CA ALA A 2 -5.34 -20.79 -7.86
C ALA A 2 -4.69 -20.25 -6.59
N LYS A 3 -3.44 -19.83 -6.68
CA LYS A 3 -2.73 -19.18 -5.60
C LYS A 3 -3.30 -17.77 -5.40
N LYS A 4 -3.54 -17.39 -4.16
CA LYS A 4 -3.96 -16.02 -3.86
C LYS A 4 -2.82 -15.04 -4.14
N MET A 5 -3.17 -13.87 -4.65
CA MET A 5 -2.20 -12.79 -4.81
C MET A 5 -1.88 -12.19 -3.44
N ILE A 6 -0.60 -12.05 -3.15
CA ILE A 6 -0.16 -11.49 -1.87
C ILE A 6 0.04 -9.98 -2.03
N VAL A 7 -0.72 -9.22 -1.27
CA VAL A 7 -0.67 -7.75 -1.29
C VAL A 7 -0.28 -7.24 0.08
N SER A 8 0.77 -6.45 0.14
CA SER A 8 1.20 -5.79 1.37
C SER A 8 0.96 -4.29 1.27
N VAL A 9 0.37 -3.72 2.30
CA VAL A 9 0.10 -2.27 2.37
C VAL A 9 1.04 -1.67 3.40
N ILE A 10 1.91 -0.78 2.94
CA ILE A 10 2.87 -0.05 3.78
C ILE A 10 2.20 1.24 4.24
N GLY A 11 2.17 1.46 5.53
CA GLY A 11 1.41 2.57 6.12
C GLY A 11 -0.06 2.22 6.31
N ALA A 12 -0.35 0.94 6.57
CA ALA A 12 -1.72 0.41 6.60
C ALA A 12 -2.61 1.05 7.66
N GLY A 13 -2.03 1.60 8.72
CA GLY A 13 -2.79 2.26 9.80
C GLY A 13 -3.06 3.74 9.56
N GLY A 14 -2.50 4.32 8.52
CA GLY A 14 -2.74 5.72 8.16
C GLY A 14 -4.07 5.92 7.46
N LYS A 15 -4.37 7.16 7.10
CA LYS A 15 -5.66 7.51 6.49
C LYS A 15 -5.90 6.80 5.16
N MET A 16 -4.92 6.86 4.25
CA MET A 16 -5.04 6.18 2.96
C MET A 16 -4.90 4.67 3.11
N GLY A 17 -4.00 4.22 3.97
CA GLY A 17 -3.82 2.80 4.25
C GLY A 17 -5.09 2.15 4.79
N THR A 18 -5.80 2.84 5.65
CA THR A 18 -7.08 2.37 6.17
C THR A 18 -8.12 2.21 5.06
N ARG A 19 -8.22 3.18 4.16
CA ARG A 19 -9.16 3.10 3.04
C ARG A 19 -8.83 1.94 2.10
N VAL A 20 -7.56 1.79 1.76
CA VAL A 20 -7.10 0.72 0.87
C VAL A 20 -7.34 -0.64 1.52
N THR A 21 -6.96 -0.82 2.78
CA THR A 21 -7.14 -2.10 3.46
C THR A 21 -8.60 -2.44 3.69
N ASN A 22 -9.46 -1.46 3.95
CA ASN A 22 -10.90 -1.69 4.07
C ASN A 22 -11.49 -2.25 2.78
N ASN A 23 -11.05 -1.74 1.64
CA ASN A 23 -11.53 -2.22 0.35
C ASN A 23 -10.95 -3.61 0.03
N LEU A 24 -9.66 -3.81 0.23
CA LEU A 24 -9.02 -5.10 -0.04
C LEU A 24 -9.50 -6.20 0.89
N ALA A 25 -9.85 -5.88 2.12
CA ALA A 25 -10.35 -6.87 3.07
C ALA A 25 -11.66 -7.53 2.64
N LYS A 26 -12.39 -6.90 1.72
CA LYS A 26 -13.60 -7.48 1.14
C LYS A 26 -13.30 -8.58 0.12
N HIS A 27 -12.05 -8.72 -0.28
CA HIS A 27 -11.62 -9.65 -1.32
C HIS A 27 -10.60 -10.67 -0.82
N GLN A 28 -10.67 -11.04 0.46
CA GLN A 28 -9.75 -12.01 1.05
C GLN A 28 -9.88 -13.43 0.47
N ASP A 29 -10.92 -13.67 -0.29
CA ASP A 29 -11.09 -14.91 -1.06
C ASP A 29 -10.09 -15.00 -2.23
N THR A 30 -9.64 -13.86 -2.75
CA THR A 30 -8.71 -13.80 -3.90
C THR A 30 -7.36 -13.19 -3.55
N VAL A 31 -7.27 -12.46 -2.44
CA VAL A 31 -6.08 -11.71 -2.03
C VAL A 31 -5.68 -12.07 -0.61
N GLU A 32 -4.41 -12.33 -0.41
CA GLU A 32 -3.82 -12.43 0.93
C GLU A 32 -3.27 -11.06 1.29
N LEU A 33 -3.78 -10.46 2.36
CA LEU A 33 -3.49 -9.08 2.72
C LEU A 33 -2.58 -8.99 3.94
N ASN A 34 -1.47 -8.30 3.80
CA ASN A 34 -0.54 -8.00 4.90
C ASN A 34 -0.60 -6.52 5.25
N PHE A 35 -0.65 -6.23 6.54
CA PHE A 35 -0.71 -4.87 7.08
C PHE A 35 0.66 -4.53 7.65
N CYS A 36 1.35 -3.57 7.05
CA CYS A 36 2.65 -3.11 7.52
C CYS A 36 2.54 -1.69 8.06
N GLU A 37 2.93 -1.52 9.31
CA GLU A 37 2.84 -0.23 9.99
C GLU A 37 3.92 -0.14 11.06
N THR A 38 4.51 1.04 11.23
CA THR A 38 5.56 1.27 12.22
C THR A 38 5.14 2.19 13.36
N SER A 39 4.11 3.03 13.15
CA SER A 39 3.63 3.92 14.21
C SER A 39 2.77 3.17 15.22
N GLU A 40 2.92 3.49 16.50
CA GLU A 40 2.12 2.86 17.54
C GLU A 40 0.62 3.12 17.35
N ALA A 41 0.27 4.33 16.97
CA ALA A 41 -1.13 4.69 16.72
C ALA A 41 -1.71 3.92 15.54
N GLY A 42 -0.93 3.76 14.47
CA GLY A 42 -1.35 2.97 13.32
C GLY A 42 -1.51 1.49 13.63
N ILE A 43 -0.58 0.92 14.41
CA ILE A 43 -0.65 -0.48 14.85
C ILE A 43 -1.89 -0.69 15.71
N ALA A 44 -2.16 0.22 16.65
CA ALA A 44 -3.33 0.12 17.50
C ALA A 44 -4.63 0.18 16.68
N ALA A 45 -4.69 1.09 15.70
CA ALA A 45 -5.86 1.21 14.82
C ALA A 45 -6.11 -0.07 14.02
N ILE A 46 -5.06 -0.72 13.54
CA ILE A 46 -5.17 -1.99 12.81
C ILE A 46 -5.68 -3.09 13.73
N LYS A 47 -5.17 -3.18 14.95
CA LYS A 47 -5.61 -4.17 15.92
C LYS A 47 -7.07 -3.99 16.34
N GLU A 48 -7.52 -2.74 16.48
CA GLU A 48 -8.92 -2.44 16.77
C GLU A 48 -9.87 -2.93 15.68
N ARG A 49 -9.36 -3.02 14.44
CA ARG A 49 -10.13 -3.54 13.31
C ARG A 49 -10.12 -5.05 13.21
N GLY A 50 -9.42 -5.73 14.11
CA GLY A 50 -9.33 -7.18 14.14
C GLY A 50 -8.21 -7.76 13.27
N PHE A 51 -7.23 -6.96 12.88
CA PHE A 51 -6.09 -7.39 12.07
C PHE A 51 -4.78 -7.27 12.84
N ASP A 52 -3.79 -8.03 12.39
CA ASP A 52 -2.44 -7.97 12.95
C ASP A 52 -1.49 -7.35 11.93
N THR A 53 -0.41 -6.76 12.44
CA THR A 53 0.64 -6.20 11.59
C THR A 53 1.72 -7.24 11.31
N VAL A 54 2.36 -7.11 10.13
CA VAL A 54 3.48 -7.95 9.72
C VAL A 54 4.66 -7.02 9.44
N PRO A 55 5.88 -7.36 9.89
CA PRO A 55 7.05 -6.54 9.54
C PRO A 55 7.25 -6.47 8.03
N ALA A 56 7.61 -5.29 7.53
CA ALA A 56 7.84 -5.10 6.10
C ALA A 56 8.93 -6.03 5.58
N GLU A 57 9.95 -6.27 6.37
CA GLU A 57 11.06 -7.16 6.02
C GLU A 57 10.60 -8.59 5.73
N THR A 58 9.49 -9.00 6.34
CA THR A 58 8.88 -10.32 6.11
C THR A 58 7.87 -10.27 4.98
N ALA A 59 7.05 -9.23 4.94
CA ALA A 59 5.93 -9.13 4.01
C ALA A 59 6.36 -8.78 2.57
N VAL A 60 7.26 -7.82 2.42
CA VAL A 60 7.63 -7.31 1.10
C VAL A 60 8.25 -8.37 0.19
N PRO A 61 9.23 -9.17 0.65
CA PRO A 61 9.81 -10.20 -0.23
C PRO A 61 8.82 -11.28 -0.66
N ALA A 62 7.75 -11.48 0.11
CA ALA A 62 6.73 -12.47 -0.19
C ALA A 62 5.59 -11.92 -1.04
N SER A 63 5.55 -10.62 -1.27
CA SER A 63 4.42 -9.96 -1.91
C SER A 63 4.52 -9.94 -3.43
N ASP A 64 3.39 -10.11 -4.07
CA ASP A 64 3.24 -9.88 -5.52
C ASP A 64 3.01 -8.39 -5.80
N ILE A 65 2.27 -7.71 -4.91
CA ILE A 65 1.99 -6.29 -5.02
C ILE A 65 2.24 -5.63 -3.67
N ILE A 66 2.93 -4.51 -3.69
CA ILE A 66 3.16 -3.67 -2.52
C ILE A 66 2.49 -2.32 -2.77
N ILE A 67 1.65 -1.87 -1.85
CA ILE A 67 0.98 -0.58 -1.94
C ILE A 67 1.62 0.35 -0.91
N LEU A 68 2.15 1.46 -1.38
CA LEU A 68 2.83 2.43 -0.55
C LEU A 68 1.84 3.56 -0.19
N ALA A 69 1.33 3.49 1.05
CA ALA A 69 0.32 4.42 1.57
C ALA A 69 0.88 5.27 2.70
N VAL A 70 2.07 5.83 2.49
CA VAL A 70 2.76 6.68 3.48
C VAL A 70 2.69 8.14 3.08
N PRO A 71 2.86 9.07 4.04
CA PRO A 71 2.88 10.50 3.73
C PRO A 71 4.00 10.87 2.75
N ASP A 72 3.74 11.87 1.92
CA ASP A 72 4.66 12.34 0.89
C ASP A 72 6.06 12.66 1.43
N LYS A 73 6.10 13.21 2.64
CA LYS A 73 7.35 13.63 3.27
C LYS A 73 8.36 12.51 3.49
N ILE A 74 7.87 11.28 3.61
CA ILE A 74 8.72 10.12 3.92
C ILE A 74 8.73 9.10 2.78
N ILE A 75 8.01 9.36 1.70
CA ILE A 75 7.85 8.39 0.63
C ILE A 75 9.19 8.00 -0.01
N GLN A 76 10.08 8.95 -0.17
CA GLN A 76 11.41 8.70 -0.73
C GLN A 76 12.20 7.74 0.14
N VAL A 77 12.30 8.03 1.44
CA VAL A 77 13.08 7.21 2.38
C VAL A 77 12.48 5.80 2.48
N VAL A 78 11.17 5.71 2.60
CA VAL A 78 10.47 4.43 2.71
C VAL A 78 10.60 3.63 1.43
N SER A 79 10.46 4.28 0.26
CA SER A 79 10.54 3.58 -1.02
C SER A 79 11.91 2.93 -1.26
N VAL A 80 12.99 3.58 -0.86
CA VAL A 80 14.33 3.00 -1.01
C VAL A 80 14.42 1.65 -0.29
N GLY A 81 14.00 1.61 0.97
CA GLY A 81 14.03 0.38 1.75
C GLY A 81 13.10 -0.69 1.20
N ILE A 82 11.91 -0.30 0.77
CA ILE A 82 10.93 -1.23 0.20
C ILE A 82 11.43 -1.83 -1.12
N VAL A 83 11.95 -0.98 -2.02
CA VAL A 83 12.44 -1.43 -3.33
C VAL A 83 13.58 -2.43 -3.18
N GLU A 84 14.48 -2.21 -2.24
CA GLU A 84 15.57 -3.15 -1.98
C GLU A 84 15.09 -4.54 -1.55
N MET A 85 13.95 -4.60 -0.86
CA MET A 85 13.38 -5.86 -0.37
C MET A 85 12.48 -6.55 -1.37
N MET A 86 12.08 -5.88 -2.45
CA MET A 86 11.14 -6.44 -3.43
C MET A 86 11.72 -7.61 -4.19
N THR A 87 10.89 -8.62 -4.41
CA THR A 87 11.25 -9.74 -5.26
C THR A 87 11.12 -9.34 -6.73
N PRO A 88 12.05 -9.78 -7.62
CA PRO A 88 11.93 -9.52 -9.06
C PRO A 88 10.56 -9.95 -9.60
N GLY A 89 9.96 -9.11 -10.42
CA GLY A 89 8.63 -9.36 -10.99
C GLY A 89 7.47 -8.85 -10.15
N SER A 90 7.73 -8.37 -8.92
CA SER A 90 6.68 -7.78 -8.10
C SER A 90 6.36 -6.34 -8.53
N THR A 91 5.24 -5.81 -8.05
CA THR A 91 4.73 -4.48 -8.43
C THR A 91 4.64 -3.60 -7.20
N LEU A 92 5.15 -2.38 -7.32
CA LEU A 92 4.98 -1.33 -6.32
C LEU A 92 3.94 -0.32 -6.81
N VAL A 93 2.88 -0.14 -6.03
CA VAL A 93 1.82 0.83 -6.32
C VAL A 93 2.02 2.05 -5.42
N ILE A 94 2.11 3.21 -6.03
CA ILE A 94 2.33 4.48 -5.33
C ILE A 94 1.08 5.32 -5.46
N LEU A 95 0.59 5.83 -4.34
CA LEU A 95 -0.66 6.57 -4.28
C LEU A 95 -0.48 8.08 -4.43
N ASP A 96 0.76 8.53 -4.60
CA ASP A 96 1.07 9.94 -4.80
C ASP A 96 1.87 10.15 -6.08
N PRO A 97 1.26 10.75 -7.12
CA PRO A 97 1.95 11.02 -8.37
C PRO A 97 3.05 12.08 -8.24
N ALA A 98 2.98 12.95 -7.25
CA ALA A 98 3.97 14.01 -7.08
C ALA A 98 5.37 13.45 -6.83
N ALA A 99 5.47 12.40 -6.02
CA ALA A 99 6.75 11.76 -5.73
C ALA A 99 7.39 11.17 -6.98
N ALA A 100 6.59 10.53 -7.83
CA ALA A 100 7.08 9.96 -9.08
C ALA A 100 7.52 11.04 -10.06
N VAL A 101 6.76 12.13 -10.14
CA VAL A 101 7.10 13.27 -11.00
C VAL A 101 8.40 13.93 -10.53
N ALA A 102 8.61 14.03 -9.25
CA ALA A 102 9.83 14.60 -8.67
C ALA A 102 11.04 13.68 -8.82
N LYS A 103 10.88 12.46 -9.31
CA LYS A 103 11.94 11.46 -9.47
C LYS A 103 12.59 11.09 -8.13
N GLU A 104 11.81 11.12 -7.07
CA GLU A 104 12.28 10.81 -5.72
C GLU A 104 12.27 9.31 -5.41
N LEU A 105 11.76 8.50 -6.34
CA LEU A 105 11.60 7.08 -6.11
C LEU A 105 12.83 6.31 -6.56
N ALA A 106 13.21 5.30 -5.79
CA ALA A 106 14.24 4.35 -6.17
C ALA A 106 13.61 3.30 -7.09
N LEU A 107 13.91 3.36 -8.38
CA LEU A 107 13.33 2.46 -9.39
C LEU A 107 14.27 1.29 -9.69
N ARG A 108 13.68 0.14 -9.98
CA ARG A 108 14.41 -1.07 -10.39
C ARG A 108 13.84 -1.56 -11.71
N ASP A 109 14.73 -2.08 -12.58
CA ASP A 109 14.32 -2.57 -13.91
C ASP A 109 13.59 -3.91 -13.85
N ASP A 110 13.78 -4.68 -12.79
CA ASP A 110 13.19 -6.01 -12.62
C ASP A 110 11.83 -5.99 -11.91
N CYS A 111 11.35 -4.82 -11.54
CA CYS A 111 10.05 -4.63 -10.88
C CYS A 111 9.18 -3.66 -11.65
N THR A 112 7.87 -3.77 -11.47
CA THR A 112 6.91 -2.87 -12.08
C THR A 112 6.53 -1.77 -11.09
N PHE A 113 6.40 -0.55 -11.58
CA PHE A 113 6.01 0.60 -10.76
C PHE A 113 4.76 1.22 -11.35
N VAL A 114 3.72 1.35 -10.53
CA VAL A 114 2.44 1.94 -10.93
C VAL A 114 2.16 3.13 -10.02
N VAL A 115 1.85 4.26 -10.62
CA VAL A 115 1.43 5.45 -9.89
C VAL A 115 -0.06 5.63 -10.12
N THR A 116 -0.82 5.69 -9.05
CA THR A 116 -2.25 5.94 -9.14
C THR A 116 -2.62 7.04 -8.15
N HIS A 117 -3.50 7.93 -8.58
CA HIS A 117 -4.05 8.95 -7.70
C HIS A 117 -5.50 8.59 -7.43
N PRO A 118 -5.82 8.14 -6.21
CA PRO A 118 -7.21 7.79 -5.91
C PRO A 118 -8.11 8.99 -6.08
N CYS A 119 -9.07 8.87 -6.98
CA CYS A 119 -10.05 9.92 -7.21
C CYS A 119 -11.04 9.95 -6.06
N HIS A 120 -11.33 11.13 -5.59
CA HIS A 120 -12.44 11.35 -4.65
C HIS A 120 -13.51 12.18 -5.34
N PRO A 121 -14.74 12.15 -4.84
CA PRO A 121 -15.82 12.92 -5.44
C PRO A 121 -15.49 14.41 -5.52
N PRO A 122 -15.94 15.10 -6.57
CA PRO A 122 -15.78 16.55 -6.64
C PRO A 122 -16.45 17.22 -5.46
N ILE A 123 -15.78 18.22 -4.89
CA ILE A 123 -16.31 18.90 -3.71
C ILE A 123 -17.55 19.75 -4.00
N PHE A 124 -17.82 19.99 -5.27
CA PHE A 124 -18.96 20.83 -5.68
C PHE A 124 -20.14 20.03 -6.23
N ASN A 125 -20.02 18.70 -6.25
CA ASN A 125 -21.10 17.83 -6.72
C ASN A 125 -21.60 16.98 -5.56
N ASP A 126 -22.90 16.73 -5.58
CA ASP A 126 -23.52 15.82 -4.63
C ASP A 126 -23.31 14.38 -5.12
N GLU A 127 -22.37 13.71 -4.51
CA GLU A 127 -22.17 12.30 -4.79
C GLU A 127 -23.10 11.48 -3.94
N THR A 128 -23.98 10.76 -4.58
CA THR A 128 -24.97 9.94 -3.89
C THR A 128 -24.59 8.47 -3.84
N ASP A 129 -23.66 8.05 -4.68
CA ASP A 129 -23.17 6.67 -4.71
C ASP A 129 -21.67 6.66 -4.70
N MET A 130 -21.11 6.11 -3.65
CA MET A 130 -19.68 6.05 -3.41
C MET A 130 -19.12 4.64 -3.54
N ALA A 131 -19.86 3.76 -4.17
CA ALA A 131 -19.47 2.36 -4.32
C ALA A 131 -18.21 2.16 -5.13
#